data_d6b67ffc3da276d7eceb3f8d517a8cd8
#
_entry.id   d6b67ffc3da276d7eceb3f8d517a8cd8
#
_cell.length_a   1.000
_cell.length_b   1.000
_cell.length_c   1.000
_cell.angle_alpha   90.00
_cell.angle_beta   90.00
_cell.angle_gamma   90.00
#
_symmetry.space_group_name_H-M   'P 1'
#
loop_
_entity.id
_entity.type
_entity.pdbx_description
1 polymer ?
#
loop_
_entity_poly.entity_id
_entity_poly.type
_entity_poly.pdbx_seq_one_letter_code
_entity_poly.pdbx_strand_id
1 'polypeptide(L)'
;DQAIPSIYRIHEMPDPKRIMDFEETAATFGQTLGVGALPVKRMTMKADRRESQRSAARGRGGRDAQRHELPASIPVTPQMYQRLVQRISGHPEERILAYLMLRSLKQARYAEQNEGHFALASPCYTHFTSPIRRYPDLIVHRLLRAMLRSGADGRGGAIRSDDPQPWREAGTRDQVLGIKKVHANHSPIAAEELSDIAAESSQAERRAADAERELIEWKKMRFMADKIGDDFKAIILSVTKYGFFVELDEMFIEGLVPIGSLAGDHYTFRDTDRTICGARTGHCFRVGERVEVILDRIDRQQMRLQFALLPGTEPRGSSGRGEPAKPKKAKETKRQPTKKDSRRRGR
;
A
#
# COMPACT_ATOMS: atom_id res chain seq x y z
N ASP A 1 25.98 1.66 26.16
CA ASP A 1 24.65 2.26 26.31
C ASP A 1 24.72 3.68 26.87
N GLN A 2 25.48 4.55 26.20
CA GLN A 2 25.43 5.97 26.45
C GLN A 2 24.30 6.56 25.60
N ALA A 3 23.27 7.13 26.24
CA ALA A 3 22.14 7.75 25.57
C ALA A 3 22.56 9.09 24.95
N ILE A 4 23.29 9.03 23.83
CA ILE A 4 23.65 10.21 23.06
C ILE A 4 22.53 10.49 22.08
N PRO A 5 21.93 11.68 22.09
CA PRO A 5 20.95 12.08 21.10
C PRO A 5 21.48 11.90 19.67
N SER A 6 20.70 11.32 18.80
CA SER A 6 21.08 11.07 17.42
C SER A 6 19.86 11.23 16.50
N ILE A 7 20.08 11.14 15.19
CA ILE A 7 18.99 11.10 14.21
C ILE A 7 18.85 9.67 13.71
N TYR A 8 17.61 9.18 13.77
CA TYR A 8 17.24 7.87 13.31
C TYR A 8 16.40 7.96 12.03
N ARG A 9 16.46 6.93 11.21
CA ARG A 9 15.51 6.71 10.12
C ARG A 9 14.45 5.75 10.63
N ILE A 10 13.32 6.28 11.04
CA ILE A 10 12.22 5.50 11.60
C ILE A 10 11.18 5.15 10.55
N HIS A 11 10.57 4.00 10.75
CA HIS A 11 9.40 3.56 9.98
C HIS A 11 8.38 3.01 10.96
N GLU A 12 7.38 3.80 11.22
CA GLU A 12 6.34 3.48 12.19
C GLU A 12 5.49 2.29 11.76
N MET A 13 4.78 1.70 12.73
CA MET A 13 3.78 0.67 12.47
C MET A 13 2.71 1.19 11.50
N PRO A 14 2.21 0.33 10.60
CA PRO A 14 1.13 0.69 9.70
C PRO A 14 -0.15 1.09 10.46
N ASP A 15 -0.94 1.96 9.84
CA ASP A 15 -2.23 2.37 10.37
C ASP A 15 -3.23 1.19 10.35
N PRO A 16 -3.92 0.88 11.45
CA PRO A 16 -4.90 -0.21 11.51
C PRO A 16 -5.95 -0.15 10.40
N LYS A 17 -6.44 1.03 10.07
CA LYS A 17 -7.42 1.21 9.00
C LYS A 17 -6.85 0.78 7.64
N ARG A 18 -5.62 1.19 7.33
CA ARG A 18 -4.97 0.82 6.06
C ARG A 18 -4.68 -0.68 5.97
N ILE A 19 -4.38 -1.31 7.11
CA ILE A 19 -4.19 -2.77 7.17
C ILE A 19 -5.51 -3.48 6.87
N MET A 20 -6.62 -3.03 7.46
CA MET A 20 -7.94 -3.61 7.21
C MET A 20 -8.37 -3.43 5.75
N ASP A 21 -8.22 -2.23 5.19
CA ASP A 21 -8.50 -1.95 3.78
C ASP A 21 -7.67 -2.84 2.84
N PHE A 22 -6.43 -3.10 3.22
CA PHE A 22 -5.55 -4.01 2.47
C PHE A 22 -6.00 -5.46 2.61
N GLU A 23 -6.29 -5.94 3.84
CA GLU A 23 -6.73 -7.31 4.11
C GLU A 23 -8.04 -7.63 3.37
N GLU A 24 -9.02 -6.72 3.41
CA GLU A 24 -10.26 -6.85 2.67
C GLU A 24 -10.03 -6.97 1.17
N THR A 25 -9.14 -6.15 0.62
CA THR A 25 -8.81 -6.21 -0.81
C THR A 25 -8.02 -7.49 -1.14
N ALA A 26 -7.06 -7.89 -0.31
CA ALA A 26 -6.28 -9.11 -0.50
C ALA A 26 -7.16 -10.37 -0.45
N ALA A 27 -8.19 -10.37 0.40
CA ALA A 27 -9.16 -11.46 0.49
C ALA A 27 -9.93 -11.68 -0.81
N THR A 28 -10.18 -10.65 -1.61
CA THR A 28 -10.82 -10.79 -2.93
C THR A 28 -9.98 -11.59 -3.91
N PHE A 29 -8.66 -11.63 -3.70
CA PHE A 29 -7.70 -12.44 -4.45
C PHE A 29 -7.39 -13.79 -3.77
N GLY A 30 -8.11 -14.15 -2.70
CA GLY A 30 -7.85 -15.36 -1.93
C GLY A 30 -6.56 -15.30 -1.11
N GLN A 31 -6.00 -14.09 -0.91
CA GLN A 31 -4.79 -13.87 -0.12
C GLN A 31 -5.14 -13.21 1.22
N THR A 32 -4.30 -13.42 2.22
CA THR A 32 -4.45 -12.81 3.55
C THR A 32 -3.09 -12.49 4.14
N LEU A 33 -3.01 -11.39 4.86
CA LEU A 33 -1.84 -11.05 5.68
C LEU A 33 -1.75 -11.97 6.92
N GLY A 34 -2.88 -12.60 7.30
CA GLY A 34 -2.95 -13.51 8.42
C GLY A 34 -3.15 -12.79 9.76
N VAL A 35 -3.82 -11.65 9.74
CA VAL A 35 -4.05 -10.82 10.93
C VAL A 35 -5.03 -11.46 11.93
N GLY A 36 -5.77 -12.48 11.50
CA GLY A 36 -6.75 -13.19 12.33
C GLY A 36 -8.03 -12.38 12.59
N ALA A 37 -8.87 -12.88 13.50
CA ALA A 37 -10.06 -12.17 13.94
C ALA A 37 -9.64 -10.95 14.76
N LEU A 38 -9.92 -9.74 14.24
CA LEU A 38 -9.51 -8.48 14.86
C LEU A 38 -10.38 -8.17 16.08
N PRO A 39 -9.80 -7.71 17.20
CA PRO A 39 -10.56 -7.21 18.33
C PRO A 39 -11.26 -5.90 17.92
N VAL A 40 -12.56 -5.91 17.97
CA VAL A 40 -13.42 -4.80 17.51
C VAL A 40 -13.68 -3.83 18.66
N LYS A 41 -13.25 -2.58 18.54
CA LYS A 41 -13.56 -1.52 19.52
C LYS A 41 -14.72 -0.68 19.00
N ARG A 42 -15.87 -0.70 19.71
CA ARG A 42 -17.05 0.07 19.34
C ARG A 42 -16.80 1.58 19.44
N MET A 43 -16.71 2.27 18.31
CA MET A 43 -16.76 3.73 18.28
C MET A 43 -18.14 4.19 17.86
N THR A 44 -18.84 4.88 18.77
CA THR A 44 -20.07 5.57 18.45
C THR A 44 -19.74 6.86 17.73
N MET A 45 -19.88 6.90 16.41
CA MET A 45 -19.91 8.18 15.70
C MET A 45 -21.24 8.89 16.01
N LYS A 46 -21.15 10.11 16.53
CA LYS A 46 -22.32 10.96 16.69
C LYS A 46 -22.83 11.28 15.28
N ALA A 47 -23.97 10.69 14.92
CA ALA A 47 -24.67 11.06 13.69
C ALA A 47 -25.00 12.55 13.74
N ASP A 48 -24.83 13.23 12.62
CA ASP A 48 -25.09 14.65 12.50
C ASP A 48 -26.55 14.94 12.86
N ARG A 49 -26.77 15.80 13.84
CA ARG A 49 -28.10 16.06 14.47
C ARG A 49 -29.18 16.47 13.47
N ARG A 50 -28.76 16.94 12.27
CA ARG A 50 -29.68 17.36 11.19
C ARG A 50 -30.24 16.21 10.35
N GLU A 51 -29.49 15.10 10.22
CA GLU A 51 -29.94 13.91 9.48
C GLU A 51 -30.87 13.02 10.31
N SER A 52 -30.63 12.92 11.62
CA SER A 52 -31.50 12.17 12.55
C SER A 52 -32.91 12.72 12.66
N GLN A 53 -33.09 14.04 12.53
CA GLN A 53 -34.44 14.66 12.59
C GLN A 53 -35.26 14.46 11.30
N ARG A 54 -34.59 14.30 10.15
CA ARG A 54 -35.27 14.02 8.87
C ARG A 54 -35.72 12.58 8.71
N SER A 55 -35.02 11.64 9.32
CA SER A 55 -35.36 10.21 9.29
C SER A 55 -36.44 9.83 10.28
N ALA A 56 -36.52 10.50 11.44
CA ALA A 56 -37.58 10.30 12.44
C ALA A 56 -38.98 10.75 11.91
N ALA A 57 -39.04 11.77 11.05
CA ALA A 57 -40.28 12.27 10.47
C ALA A 57 -40.89 11.37 9.39
N ARG A 58 -40.21 10.34 8.90
CA ARG A 58 -40.67 9.47 7.80
C ARG A 58 -41.03 8.05 8.20
N GLY A 59 -41.10 7.71 9.48
CA GLY A 59 -41.65 6.42 9.97
C GLY A 59 -41.06 5.13 9.37
N ARG A 60 -39.92 5.22 8.71
CA ARG A 60 -39.17 4.04 8.24
C ARG A 60 -38.16 3.64 9.30
N GLY A 61 -38.36 2.45 9.86
CA GLY A 61 -37.48 1.83 10.83
C GLY A 61 -36.00 2.02 10.44
N GLY A 62 -35.26 2.56 11.40
CA GLY A 62 -33.86 2.89 11.20
C GLY A 62 -33.10 1.68 10.65
N ARG A 63 -32.60 1.81 9.43
CA ARG A 63 -31.48 0.96 9.00
C ARG A 63 -30.34 1.32 9.93
N ASP A 64 -29.93 0.35 10.74
CA ASP A 64 -28.75 0.47 11.56
C ASP A 64 -27.61 1.02 10.70
N ALA A 65 -27.16 2.23 11.02
CA ALA A 65 -25.96 2.77 10.46
C ALA A 65 -24.86 1.76 10.80
N GLN A 66 -24.30 1.11 9.80
CA GLN A 66 -23.23 0.14 9.96
C GLN A 66 -22.11 0.83 10.73
N ARG A 67 -22.00 0.47 12.00
CA ARG A 67 -20.91 0.94 12.87
C ARG A 67 -19.66 0.19 12.48
N HIS A 68 -18.79 0.86 11.72
CA HIS A 68 -17.45 0.32 11.49
C HIS A 68 -16.67 0.43 12.80
N GLU A 69 -16.45 -0.70 13.42
CA GLU A 69 -15.66 -0.82 14.62
C GLU A 69 -14.20 -0.98 14.20
N LEU A 70 -13.37 0.03 14.48
CA LEU A 70 -11.93 -0.05 14.24
C LEU A 70 -11.24 -0.68 15.44
N PRO A 71 -10.38 -1.69 15.26
CA PRO A 71 -9.58 -2.25 16.34
C PRO A 71 -8.60 -1.21 16.88
N ALA A 72 -8.38 -1.23 18.20
CA ALA A 72 -7.47 -0.28 18.86
C ALA A 72 -6.00 -0.47 18.41
N SER A 73 -5.63 -1.71 18.09
CA SER A 73 -4.33 -2.09 17.51
C SER A 73 -4.48 -3.41 16.78
N ILE A 74 -3.74 -3.57 15.70
CA ILE A 74 -3.65 -4.81 14.95
C ILE A 74 -2.25 -5.35 15.13
N PRO A 75 -2.06 -6.56 15.65
CA PRO A 75 -0.74 -7.15 15.81
C PRO A 75 -0.19 -7.57 14.45
N VAL A 76 0.48 -6.64 13.77
CA VAL A 76 1.12 -6.89 12.48
C VAL A 76 2.62 -6.88 12.64
N THR A 77 3.29 -7.85 12.03
CA THR A 77 4.74 -7.96 12.05
C THR A 77 5.32 -7.89 10.63
N PRO A 78 6.57 -7.43 10.47
CA PRO A 78 7.24 -7.43 9.16
C PRO A 78 7.28 -8.82 8.51
N GLN A 79 7.37 -9.89 9.31
CA GLN A 79 7.38 -11.27 8.83
C GLN A 79 6.07 -11.69 8.16
N MET A 80 4.93 -11.11 8.58
CA MET A 80 3.63 -11.37 7.93
C MET A 80 3.64 -10.82 6.49
N TYR A 81 4.16 -9.61 6.29
CA TYR A 81 4.36 -9.02 4.97
C TYR A 81 5.33 -9.85 4.11
N GLN A 82 6.44 -10.28 4.69
CA GLN A 82 7.42 -11.12 3.99
C GLN A 82 6.79 -12.46 3.53
N ARG A 83 6.02 -13.12 4.38
CA ARG A 83 5.32 -14.37 4.04
C ARG A 83 4.30 -14.15 2.93
N LEU A 84 3.60 -13.01 2.94
CA LEU A 84 2.66 -12.68 1.88
C LEU A 84 3.40 -12.47 0.55
N VAL A 85 4.49 -11.69 0.53
CA VAL A 85 5.33 -11.51 -0.67
C VAL A 85 5.78 -12.86 -1.25
N GLN A 86 6.25 -13.77 -0.39
CA GLN A 86 6.67 -15.11 -0.84
C GLN A 86 5.52 -15.93 -1.44
N ARG A 87 4.31 -15.79 -0.90
CA ARG A 87 3.14 -16.51 -1.43
C ARG A 87 2.64 -15.97 -2.76
N ILE A 88 2.66 -14.64 -2.94
CA ILE A 88 2.16 -14.01 -4.17
C ILE A 88 3.19 -14.02 -5.31
N SER A 89 4.43 -14.33 -5.02
CA SER A 89 5.51 -14.35 -6.01
C SER A 89 5.20 -15.31 -7.17
N GLY A 90 5.27 -14.79 -8.40
CA GLY A 90 4.93 -15.53 -9.62
C GLY A 90 3.42 -15.63 -9.93
N HIS A 91 2.54 -15.11 -9.08
CA HIS A 91 1.11 -15.03 -9.37
C HIS A 91 0.78 -13.83 -10.29
N PRO A 92 -0.27 -13.94 -11.12
CA PRO A 92 -0.69 -12.82 -11.99
C PRO A 92 -1.04 -11.54 -11.22
N GLU A 93 -1.49 -11.70 -9.97
CA GLU A 93 -1.91 -10.61 -9.07
C GLU A 93 -0.76 -10.06 -8.21
N GLU A 94 0.45 -10.61 -8.32
CA GLU A 94 1.62 -10.21 -7.51
C GLU A 94 1.80 -8.69 -7.49
N ARG A 95 1.75 -8.09 -8.66
CA ARG A 95 1.99 -6.66 -8.83
C ARG A 95 0.96 -5.79 -8.10
N ILE A 96 -0.32 -6.10 -8.24
CA ILE A 96 -1.39 -5.36 -7.57
C ILE A 96 -1.28 -5.49 -6.08
N LEU A 97 -1.11 -6.73 -5.59
CA LEU A 97 -1.00 -6.99 -4.17
C LEU A 97 0.25 -6.33 -3.57
N ALA A 98 1.39 -6.35 -4.26
CA ALA A 98 2.60 -5.66 -3.84
C ALA A 98 2.39 -4.13 -3.77
N TYR A 99 1.74 -3.53 -4.76
CA TYR A 99 1.40 -2.11 -4.78
C TYR A 99 0.47 -1.73 -3.61
N LEU A 100 -0.61 -2.47 -3.41
CA LEU A 100 -1.56 -2.23 -2.32
C LEU A 100 -0.91 -2.43 -0.94
N MET A 101 -0.03 -3.44 -0.83
CA MET A 101 0.75 -3.69 0.37
C MET A 101 1.65 -2.50 0.72
N LEU A 102 2.38 -1.95 -0.25
CA LEU A 102 3.19 -0.75 -0.03
C LEU A 102 2.35 0.46 0.38
N ARG A 103 1.16 0.63 -0.19
CA ARG A 103 0.23 1.70 0.20
C ARG A 103 -0.32 1.55 1.61
N SER A 104 -0.37 0.34 2.15
CA SER A 104 -0.79 0.10 3.54
C SER A 104 0.23 0.58 4.56
N LEU A 105 1.51 0.66 4.18
CA LEU A 105 2.60 1.11 5.03
C LEU A 105 2.63 2.63 5.19
N LYS A 106 3.22 3.09 6.29
CA LYS A 106 3.57 4.50 6.47
C LYS A 106 4.84 4.82 5.70
N GLN A 107 5.09 6.10 5.48
CA GLN A 107 6.35 6.56 4.91
C GLN A 107 7.41 6.67 6.01
N ALA A 108 8.63 6.20 5.75
CA ALA A 108 9.75 6.39 6.66
C ALA A 108 10.12 7.87 6.77
N ARG A 109 10.55 8.31 7.96
CA ARG A 109 10.95 9.69 8.24
C ARG A 109 12.18 9.73 9.15
N TYR A 110 12.80 10.87 9.26
CA TYR A 110 13.83 11.10 10.28
C TYR A 110 13.20 11.54 11.59
N ALA A 111 13.77 11.10 12.69
CA ALA A 111 13.40 11.51 14.04
C ALA A 111 14.59 11.42 14.99
N GLU A 112 14.56 12.21 16.06
CA GLU A 112 15.52 12.15 17.16
C GLU A 112 15.23 10.98 18.11
N GLN A 113 14.00 10.48 18.12
CA GLN A 113 13.58 9.32 18.91
C GLN A 113 13.65 8.05 18.06
N ASN A 114 14.18 6.99 18.66
CA ASN A 114 14.26 5.69 18.03
C ASN A 114 12.95 4.92 18.20
N GLU A 115 12.12 4.90 17.16
CA GLU A 115 10.89 4.10 17.09
C GLU A 115 11.08 2.81 16.28
N GLY A 116 12.33 2.50 15.91
CA GLY A 116 12.63 1.35 15.06
C GLY A 116 12.27 1.56 13.59
N HIS A 117 12.50 0.54 12.79
CA HIS A 117 12.18 0.57 11.36
C HIS A 117 11.36 -0.67 10.98
N PHE A 118 10.04 -0.53 10.93
CA PHE A 118 9.11 -1.64 10.70
C PHE A 118 9.44 -2.43 9.42
N ALA A 119 9.57 -1.75 8.28
CA ALA A 119 9.79 -2.45 6.99
C ALA A 119 11.11 -3.23 6.93
N LEU A 120 12.13 -2.82 7.71
CA LEU A 120 13.42 -3.53 7.81
C LEU A 120 13.47 -4.52 8.98
N ALA A 121 12.41 -4.60 9.78
CA ALA A 121 12.38 -5.39 11.02
C ALA A 121 13.56 -5.07 11.95
N SER A 122 14.03 -3.83 11.94
CA SER A 122 15.18 -3.38 12.72
C SER A 122 14.74 -2.56 13.94
N PRO A 123 15.24 -2.88 15.15
CA PRO A 123 14.93 -2.10 16.34
C PRO A 123 15.59 -0.72 16.34
N CYS A 124 16.62 -0.52 15.50
CA CYS A 124 17.33 0.74 15.37
C CYS A 124 17.90 0.84 13.96
N TYR A 125 17.63 1.94 13.28
CA TYR A 125 18.16 2.17 11.94
C TYR A 125 18.46 3.67 11.73
N THR A 126 19.57 3.96 11.08
CA THR A 126 19.92 5.31 10.66
C THR A 126 20.62 5.31 9.32
N HIS A 127 20.55 6.41 8.62
CA HIS A 127 21.33 6.65 7.43
C HIS A 127 22.72 7.16 7.81
N PHE A 128 23.76 6.61 7.17
CA PHE A 128 25.15 6.92 7.49
C PHE A 128 26.04 7.07 6.26
N THR A 129 25.76 6.38 5.18
CA THR A 129 26.69 6.12 4.09
C THR A 129 26.76 7.20 3.01
N SER A 130 25.90 8.24 3.05
CA SER A 130 25.83 9.24 1.98
C SER A 130 25.79 10.68 2.51
N PRO A 131 26.78 11.15 3.28
CA PRO A 131 26.75 12.48 3.91
C PRO A 131 26.86 13.65 2.92
N ILE A 132 27.22 13.39 1.66
CA ILE A 132 27.31 14.41 0.61
C ILE A 132 25.91 14.89 0.18
N ARG A 133 24.94 13.98 0.12
CA ARG A 133 23.59 14.24 -0.41
C ARG A 133 22.48 14.15 0.65
N ARG A 134 22.77 13.60 1.83
CA ARG A 134 21.81 13.48 2.93
C ARG A 134 22.35 14.18 4.18
N TYR A 135 21.72 15.27 4.54
CA TYR A 135 22.13 16.05 5.69
C TYR A 135 22.08 15.27 7.02
N PRO A 136 21.07 14.42 7.29
CA PRO A 136 21.07 13.56 8.48
C PRO A 136 22.31 12.67 8.61
N ASP A 137 22.82 12.11 7.52
CA ASP A 137 24.05 11.32 7.54
C ASP A 137 25.24 12.16 8.02
N LEU A 138 25.36 13.39 7.54
CA LEU A 138 26.41 14.32 7.97
C LEU A 138 26.31 14.64 9.47
N ILE A 139 25.07 14.82 9.97
CA ILE A 139 24.85 15.05 11.39
C ILE A 139 25.30 13.85 12.23
N VAL A 140 24.92 12.63 11.80
CA VAL A 140 25.36 11.39 12.48
C VAL A 140 26.88 11.27 12.48
N HIS A 141 27.55 11.60 11.37
CA HIS A 141 29.03 11.64 11.30
C HIS A 141 29.63 12.66 12.29
N ARG A 142 29.02 13.84 12.43
CA ARG A 142 29.48 14.88 13.38
C ARG A 142 29.33 14.41 14.82
N LEU A 143 28.18 13.83 15.15
CA LEU A 143 27.91 13.27 16.48
C LEU A 143 28.88 12.15 16.83
N LEU A 144 29.06 11.20 15.91
CA LEU A 144 30.01 10.09 16.09
C LEU A 144 31.45 10.59 16.28
N ARG A 145 31.88 11.54 15.44
CA ARG A 145 33.22 12.13 15.55
C ARG A 145 33.43 12.88 16.89
N ALA A 146 32.42 13.59 17.35
CA ALA A 146 32.46 14.25 18.65
C ALA A 146 32.55 13.23 19.79
N MET A 147 31.79 12.15 19.73
CA MET A 147 31.84 11.05 20.70
C MET A 147 33.21 10.37 20.73
N LEU A 148 33.77 10.03 19.58
CA LEU A 148 35.11 9.43 19.52
C LEU A 148 36.21 10.36 20.07
N ARG A 149 36.14 11.65 19.82
CA ARG A 149 37.09 12.64 20.34
C ARG A 149 36.98 12.88 21.86
N SER A 150 35.78 12.68 22.42
CA SER A 150 35.56 12.80 23.86
C SER A 150 36.03 11.56 24.66
N GLY A 151 36.47 10.48 23.97
CA GLY A 151 36.84 9.22 24.62
C GLY A 151 35.64 8.43 25.13
N ALA A 152 34.42 8.78 24.73
CA ALA A 152 33.18 8.17 25.18
C ALA A 152 32.84 6.89 24.44
N ASP A 153 33.79 6.23 23.75
CA ASP A 153 33.62 4.98 23.00
C ASP A 153 33.41 3.74 23.88
N GLY A 154 33.41 3.90 25.21
CA GLY A 154 33.17 2.81 26.17
C GLY A 154 34.31 1.80 26.26
N ARG A 155 35.36 1.91 25.44
CA ARG A 155 36.49 0.98 25.41
C ARG A 155 37.70 1.48 26.17
N GLY A 156 37.64 2.64 26.84
CA GLY A 156 38.72 3.16 27.66
C GLY A 156 40.04 3.47 26.90
N GLY A 157 39.99 3.38 25.59
CA GLY A 157 41.08 3.68 24.70
C GLY A 157 41.05 5.16 24.30
N ALA A 158 41.81 6.02 24.96
CA ALA A 158 42.15 7.28 24.35
C ALA A 158 42.71 7.02 22.96
N ILE A 159 42.03 7.50 21.90
CA ILE A 159 42.62 7.55 20.56
C ILE A 159 43.92 8.35 20.77
N ARG A 160 45.05 7.65 20.69
CA ARG A 160 46.37 8.28 20.86
C ARG A 160 46.44 9.44 19.89
N SER A 161 46.68 10.60 20.44
CA SER A 161 46.80 11.86 19.70
C SER A 161 48.04 11.93 18.79
N ASP A 162 48.77 10.84 18.69
CA ASP A 162 50.10 10.80 18.08
C ASP A 162 50.10 10.37 16.62
N ASP A 163 48.95 10.03 16.06
CA ASP A 163 48.85 9.76 14.60
C ASP A 163 48.89 11.13 13.86
N PRO A 164 49.86 11.37 12.97
CA PRO A 164 49.94 12.61 12.21
C PRO A 164 48.79 12.63 11.20
N GLN A 165 47.71 13.30 11.60
CA GLN A 165 46.55 13.50 10.76
C GLN A 165 46.83 14.65 9.80
N PRO A 166 46.91 14.44 8.46
CA PRO A 166 47.30 15.49 7.49
C PRO A 166 46.39 16.72 7.45
N TRP A 167 45.24 16.68 8.14
CA TRP A 167 44.27 17.79 8.22
C TRP A 167 44.37 18.59 9.52
N ARG A 168 45.32 18.31 10.41
CA ARG A 168 45.46 19.00 11.70
C ARG A 168 46.08 20.39 11.60
N GLU A 169 46.70 20.71 10.48
CA GLU A 169 47.37 22.01 10.29
C GLU A 169 46.45 23.18 9.90
N ALA A 170 45.17 22.92 9.64
CA ALA A 170 44.18 23.96 9.40
C ALA A 170 43.45 24.34 10.70
N GLY A 171 44.12 25.12 11.58
CA GLY A 171 43.66 25.58 12.88
C GLY A 171 42.39 26.44 12.89
N THR A 172 41.61 26.45 11.81
CA THR A 172 40.44 27.29 11.61
C THR A 172 39.16 26.52 11.27
N ARG A 173 39.26 25.24 10.95
CA ARG A 173 38.07 24.45 10.50
C ARG A 173 37.10 24.08 11.63
N ASP A 174 37.60 23.86 12.84
CA ASP A 174 36.71 23.51 13.97
C ASP A 174 35.88 24.73 14.45
N GLN A 175 36.35 25.95 14.21
CA GLN A 175 35.59 27.19 14.49
C GLN A 175 34.55 27.46 13.43
N VAL A 176 34.81 27.14 12.16
CA VAL A 176 33.85 27.31 11.05
C VAL A 176 32.68 26.30 11.13
N LEU A 177 32.90 25.13 11.74
CA LEU A 177 31.90 24.11 11.90
C LEU A 177 31.08 24.21 13.18
N GLY A 178 31.36 25.21 14.06
CA GLY A 178 30.59 25.44 15.28
C GLY A 178 30.63 24.26 16.28
N ILE A 179 31.63 23.35 16.17
CA ILE A 179 31.75 22.19 17.05
C ILE A 179 32.28 22.64 18.39
N LYS A 180 31.38 22.85 19.36
CA LYS A 180 31.77 23.07 20.75
C LYS A 180 32.49 21.85 21.30
N LYS A 181 33.52 22.04 22.15
CA LYS A 181 34.18 20.95 22.87
C LYS A 181 33.12 20.20 23.69
N VAL A 182 32.92 18.92 23.37
CA VAL A 182 31.94 18.08 24.07
C VAL A 182 32.56 17.59 25.35
N HIS A 183 31.99 17.96 26.49
CA HIS A 183 32.23 17.29 27.77
C HIS A 183 31.54 15.90 27.68
N ALA A 184 32.12 14.90 28.36
CA ALA A 184 31.79 13.48 28.24
C ALA A 184 30.28 13.10 28.36
N ASN A 185 29.41 14.01 28.77
CA ASN A 185 27.97 13.80 28.99
C ASN A 185 27.06 14.67 28.12
N HIS A 186 27.58 15.45 27.16
CA HIS A 186 26.74 16.36 26.37
C HIS A 186 26.95 16.12 24.87
N SER A 187 25.86 15.89 24.16
CA SER A 187 25.84 15.92 22.69
C SER A 187 26.29 17.33 22.21
N PRO A 188 27.07 17.41 21.11
CA PRO A 188 27.43 18.71 20.51
C PRO A 188 26.21 19.46 19.95
N ILE A 189 25.12 18.77 19.79
CA ILE A 189 23.82 19.26 19.24
C ILE A 189 22.74 18.93 20.25
N ALA A 190 21.92 19.91 20.62
CA ALA A 190 20.80 19.71 21.53
C ALA A 190 19.72 18.78 20.90
N ALA A 191 18.95 18.06 21.73
CA ALA A 191 17.90 17.19 21.26
C ALA A 191 16.80 17.93 20.47
N GLU A 192 16.47 19.14 20.90
CA GLU A 192 15.54 20.05 20.23
C GLU A 192 16.01 20.41 18.83
N GLU A 193 17.30 20.78 18.68
CA GLU A 193 17.91 21.08 17.38
C GLU A 193 17.94 19.83 16.47
N LEU A 194 18.16 18.63 17.03
CA LEU A 194 18.10 17.38 16.29
C LEU A 194 16.68 17.07 15.78
N SER A 195 15.64 17.39 16.57
CA SER A 195 14.25 17.28 16.18
C SER A 195 13.93 18.17 14.98
N ASP A 196 14.36 19.44 15.04
CA ASP A 196 14.17 20.40 13.95
C ASP A 196 14.89 19.94 12.66
N ILE A 197 16.13 19.51 12.77
CA ILE A 197 16.91 18.96 11.64
C ILE A 197 16.21 17.73 11.04
N ALA A 198 15.70 16.83 11.87
CA ALA A 198 15.00 15.63 11.43
C ALA A 198 13.69 15.97 10.70
N ALA A 199 12.92 16.92 11.23
CA ALA A 199 11.67 17.40 10.64
C ALA A 199 11.92 18.08 9.29
N GLU A 200 12.87 19.02 9.22
CA GLU A 200 13.23 19.73 7.99
C GLU A 200 13.77 18.78 6.92
N SER A 201 14.66 17.85 7.30
CA SER A 201 15.19 16.83 6.38
C SER A 201 14.11 15.92 5.81
N SER A 202 13.15 15.52 6.64
CA SER A 202 12.01 14.72 6.20
C SER A 202 11.08 15.49 5.26
N GLN A 203 10.89 16.79 5.51
CA GLN A 203 10.11 17.65 4.65
C GLN A 203 10.81 17.91 3.31
N ALA A 204 12.12 18.16 3.34
CA ALA A 204 12.92 18.34 2.12
C ALA A 204 12.92 17.08 1.25
N GLU A 205 13.05 15.89 1.85
CA GLU A 205 12.96 14.61 1.15
C GLU A 205 11.58 14.43 0.48
N ARG A 206 10.49 14.74 1.18
CA ARG A 206 9.14 14.68 0.60
C ARG A 206 8.97 15.65 -0.56
N ARG A 207 9.40 16.89 -0.42
CA ARG A 207 9.34 17.89 -1.51
C ARG A 207 10.12 17.43 -2.74
N ALA A 208 11.31 16.85 -2.54
CA ALA A 208 12.12 16.31 -3.64
C ALA A 208 11.43 15.13 -4.33
N ALA A 209 10.86 14.19 -3.57
CA ALA A 209 10.13 13.06 -4.10
C ALA A 209 8.85 13.47 -4.84
N ASP A 210 8.14 14.48 -4.35
CA ASP A 210 6.94 15.02 -5.01
C ASP A 210 7.30 15.72 -6.32
N ALA A 211 8.38 16.51 -6.36
CA ALA A 211 8.87 17.14 -7.58
C ALA A 211 9.33 16.11 -8.61
N GLU A 212 10.02 15.04 -8.19
CA GLU A 212 10.40 13.95 -9.09
C GLU A 212 9.17 13.24 -9.66
N ARG A 213 8.17 12.96 -8.82
CA ARG A 213 6.90 12.34 -9.25
C ARG A 213 6.17 13.22 -10.27
N GLU A 214 6.05 14.51 -10.00
CA GLU A 214 5.40 15.47 -10.91
C GLU A 214 6.12 15.53 -12.28
N LEU A 215 7.45 15.54 -12.27
CA LEU A 215 8.24 15.49 -13.50
C LEU A 215 8.01 14.18 -14.29
N ILE A 216 7.95 13.05 -13.59
CA ILE A 216 7.67 11.74 -14.21
C ILE A 216 6.26 11.74 -14.82
N GLU A 217 5.25 12.22 -14.10
CA GLU A 217 3.87 12.33 -14.62
C GLU A 217 3.81 13.26 -15.85
N TRP A 218 4.51 14.39 -15.82
CA TRP A 218 4.60 15.27 -16.99
C TRP A 218 5.22 14.56 -18.19
N LYS A 219 6.31 13.80 -18.00
CA LYS A 219 6.95 13.02 -19.06
C LYS A 219 6.04 11.92 -19.60
N LYS A 220 5.32 11.21 -18.72
CA LYS A 220 4.33 10.20 -19.11
C LYS A 220 3.25 10.80 -20.01
N MET A 221 2.69 11.96 -19.64
CA MET A 221 1.69 12.63 -20.47
C MET A 221 2.24 13.07 -21.83
N ARG A 222 3.46 13.58 -21.85
CA ARG A 222 4.12 13.94 -23.13
C ARG A 222 4.32 12.71 -24.00
N PHE A 223 4.72 11.59 -23.43
CA PHE A 223 4.89 10.32 -24.14
C PHE A 223 3.55 9.77 -24.67
N MET A 224 2.47 9.96 -23.93
CA MET A 224 1.15 9.50 -24.30
C MET A 224 0.42 10.45 -25.28
N ALA A 225 0.95 11.66 -25.52
CA ALA A 225 0.27 12.65 -26.35
C ALA A 225 0.03 12.21 -27.80
N ASP A 226 0.96 11.46 -28.35
CA ASP A 226 0.88 10.94 -29.74
C ASP A 226 0.08 9.63 -29.84
N LYS A 227 -0.42 9.13 -28.70
CA LYS A 227 -1.14 7.85 -28.57
C LYS A 227 -2.62 8.02 -28.24
N ILE A 228 -3.15 9.24 -28.41
CA ILE A 228 -4.58 9.48 -28.22
C ILE A 228 -5.35 8.74 -29.32
N GLY A 229 -6.30 7.90 -28.91
CA GLY A 229 -7.05 7.04 -29.81
C GLY A 229 -6.49 5.62 -29.97
N ASP A 230 -5.32 5.32 -29.38
CA ASP A 230 -4.77 3.98 -29.36
C ASP A 230 -5.45 3.09 -28.29
N ASP A 231 -5.52 1.81 -28.58
CA ASP A 231 -6.09 0.79 -27.69
C ASP A 231 -5.01 0.15 -26.82
N PHE A 232 -5.35 -0.09 -25.54
CA PHE A 232 -4.43 -0.67 -24.57
C PHE A 232 -5.11 -1.72 -23.71
N LYS A 233 -4.34 -2.74 -23.33
CA LYS A 233 -4.70 -3.66 -22.24
C LYS A 233 -4.31 -3.05 -20.92
N ALA A 234 -5.21 -3.12 -19.97
CA ALA A 234 -5.04 -2.51 -18.68
C ALA A 234 -5.63 -3.36 -17.54
N ILE A 235 -5.19 -3.10 -16.33
CA ILE A 235 -5.69 -3.72 -15.13
C ILE A 235 -6.26 -2.66 -14.19
N ILE A 236 -7.39 -2.95 -13.53
CA ILE A 236 -8.02 -2.04 -12.58
C ILE A 236 -7.23 -2.05 -11.27
N LEU A 237 -6.64 -0.91 -10.90
CA LEU A 237 -5.89 -0.73 -9.66
C LEU A 237 -6.77 -0.32 -8.49
N SER A 238 -7.76 0.52 -8.73
CA SER A 238 -8.65 1.01 -7.68
C SER A 238 -9.99 1.45 -8.26
N VAL A 239 -11.04 1.32 -7.46
CA VAL A 239 -12.40 1.70 -7.82
C VAL A 239 -12.88 2.78 -6.86
N THR A 240 -13.43 3.86 -7.40
CA THR A 240 -13.93 5.02 -6.66
C THR A 240 -15.31 5.45 -7.16
N LYS A 241 -15.99 6.34 -6.44
CA LYS A 241 -17.28 6.89 -6.85
C LYS A 241 -17.24 7.69 -8.17
N TYR A 242 -16.06 8.12 -8.61
CA TYR A 242 -15.88 8.90 -9.83
C TYR A 242 -15.57 8.03 -11.05
N GLY A 243 -15.22 6.76 -10.85
CA GLY A 243 -14.74 5.84 -11.85
C GLY A 243 -13.69 4.89 -11.27
N PHE A 244 -12.96 4.23 -12.13
CA PHE A 244 -11.88 3.35 -11.71
C PHE A 244 -10.56 3.74 -12.37
N PHE A 245 -9.48 3.55 -11.62
CA PHE A 245 -8.12 3.77 -12.11
C PHE A 245 -7.61 2.48 -12.71
N VAL A 246 -7.04 2.61 -13.89
CA VAL A 246 -6.41 1.51 -14.62
C VAL A 246 -4.94 1.77 -14.80
N GLU A 247 -4.15 0.71 -14.91
CA GLU A 247 -2.74 0.76 -15.26
C GLU A 247 -2.54 -0.06 -16.54
N LEU A 248 -1.84 0.52 -17.51
CA LEU A 248 -1.53 -0.15 -18.77
C LEU A 248 -0.50 -1.28 -18.56
N ASP A 249 -0.79 -2.48 -19.06
CA ASP A 249 0.04 -3.69 -18.82
C ASP A 249 1.50 -3.52 -19.27
N GLU A 250 1.74 -2.88 -20.42
CA GLU A 250 3.08 -2.78 -21.03
C GLU A 250 3.88 -1.56 -20.55
N MET A 251 3.20 -0.45 -20.25
CA MET A 251 3.85 0.85 -20.02
C MET A 251 3.81 1.29 -18.55
N PHE A 252 3.01 0.63 -17.73
CA PHE A 252 2.84 0.96 -16.32
C PHE A 252 2.41 2.41 -16.07
N ILE A 253 1.56 2.91 -16.96
CA ILE A 253 1.00 4.25 -16.90
C ILE A 253 -0.41 4.16 -16.35
N GLU A 254 -0.69 4.93 -15.30
CA GLU A 254 -2.00 4.97 -14.67
C GLU A 254 -2.89 6.03 -15.31
N GLY A 255 -4.21 5.77 -15.33
CA GLY A 255 -5.20 6.76 -15.74
C GLY A 255 -6.59 6.42 -15.24
N LEU A 256 -7.51 7.36 -15.40
CA LEU A 256 -8.89 7.26 -14.93
C LEU A 256 -9.82 6.87 -16.07
N VAL A 257 -10.65 5.88 -15.85
CA VAL A 257 -11.88 5.64 -16.62
C VAL A 257 -13.04 6.24 -15.83
N PRO A 258 -13.60 7.39 -16.24
CA PRO A 258 -14.70 8.02 -15.52
C PRO A 258 -15.97 7.17 -15.58
N ILE A 259 -16.74 7.14 -14.50
CA ILE A 259 -18.01 6.40 -14.47
C ILE A 259 -18.99 6.89 -15.55
N GLY A 260 -18.94 8.19 -15.89
CA GLY A 260 -19.78 8.78 -16.93
C GLY A 260 -19.42 8.40 -18.36
N SER A 261 -18.20 7.83 -18.59
CA SER A 261 -17.79 7.33 -19.91
C SER A 261 -18.17 5.86 -20.14
N LEU A 262 -18.69 5.18 -19.10
CA LEU A 262 -19.12 3.79 -19.20
C LEU A 262 -20.43 3.73 -19.97
N ALA A 263 -20.37 3.21 -21.21
CA ALA A 263 -21.52 3.07 -22.07
C ALA A 263 -22.35 1.81 -21.73
N GLY A 264 -23.57 1.75 -22.19
CA GLY A 264 -24.39 0.53 -22.19
C GLY A 264 -25.25 0.31 -20.96
N ASP A 265 -24.94 0.88 -19.79
CA ASP A 265 -25.74 0.73 -18.56
C ASP A 265 -25.65 1.96 -17.65
N HIS A 266 -26.51 1.99 -16.62
CA HIS A 266 -26.38 2.95 -15.55
C HIS A 266 -25.52 2.36 -14.43
N TYR A 267 -24.29 2.83 -14.35
CA TYR A 267 -23.31 2.31 -13.40
C TYR A 267 -23.35 3.07 -12.07
N THR A 268 -23.34 2.34 -10.96
CA THR A 268 -23.32 2.90 -9.61
C THR A 268 -22.19 2.31 -8.79
N PHE A 269 -21.52 3.17 -8.02
CA PHE A 269 -20.48 2.74 -7.09
C PHE A 269 -21.12 2.10 -5.85
N ARG A 270 -20.64 0.92 -5.46
CA ARG A 270 -20.99 0.23 -4.21
C ARG A 270 -19.85 0.34 -3.23
N ASP A 271 -20.09 1.04 -2.14
CA ASP A 271 -19.05 1.29 -1.12
C ASP A 271 -18.68 0.00 -0.36
N THR A 272 -19.65 -0.92 -0.19
CA THR A 272 -19.48 -2.18 0.54
C THR A 272 -18.40 -3.07 -0.07
N ASP A 273 -18.40 -3.20 -1.39
CA ASP A 273 -17.54 -4.14 -2.13
C ASP A 273 -16.48 -3.39 -2.96
N ARG A 274 -16.47 -2.04 -2.89
CA ARG A 274 -15.62 -1.16 -3.71
C ARG A 274 -15.67 -1.53 -5.19
N THR A 275 -16.91 -1.71 -5.70
CA THR A 275 -17.17 -2.09 -7.09
C THR A 275 -18.04 -1.05 -7.78
N ILE A 276 -17.92 -0.94 -9.10
CA ILE A 276 -18.86 -0.19 -9.93
C ILE A 276 -19.72 -1.18 -10.68
N CYS A 277 -21.03 -1.20 -10.38
CA CYS A 277 -21.95 -2.17 -10.95
C CYS A 277 -23.02 -1.52 -11.82
N GLY A 278 -23.29 -2.12 -12.98
CA GLY A 278 -24.40 -1.75 -13.86
C GLY A 278 -25.75 -2.20 -13.29
N ALA A 279 -26.72 -1.30 -13.36
CA ALA A 279 -28.07 -1.53 -12.80
C ALA A 279 -28.86 -2.57 -13.59
N ARG A 280 -28.71 -2.62 -14.92
CA ARG A 280 -29.44 -3.49 -15.82
C ARG A 280 -28.69 -4.80 -16.10
N THR A 281 -27.40 -4.72 -16.41
CA THR A 281 -26.58 -5.87 -16.79
C THR A 281 -26.09 -6.65 -15.57
N GLY A 282 -26.00 -6.01 -14.38
CA GLY A 282 -25.42 -6.59 -13.19
C GLY A 282 -23.90 -6.77 -13.28
N HIS A 283 -23.28 -6.31 -14.37
CA HIS A 283 -21.83 -6.35 -14.53
C HIS A 283 -21.15 -5.42 -13.52
N CYS A 284 -20.11 -5.91 -12.83
CA CYS A 284 -19.40 -5.17 -11.79
C CYS A 284 -17.91 -5.15 -12.09
N PHE A 285 -17.35 -3.95 -12.20
CA PHE A 285 -15.91 -3.74 -12.29
C PHE A 285 -15.25 -3.80 -10.91
N ARG A 286 -14.17 -4.58 -10.80
CA ARG A 286 -13.46 -4.85 -9.54
C ARG A 286 -11.96 -4.60 -9.70
N VAL A 287 -11.30 -4.35 -8.56
CA VAL A 287 -9.84 -4.28 -8.50
C VAL A 287 -9.25 -5.60 -8.99
N GLY A 288 -8.22 -5.53 -9.85
CA GLY A 288 -7.55 -6.69 -10.43
C GLY A 288 -8.16 -7.21 -11.72
N GLU A 289 -9.29 -6.69 -12.14
CA GLU A 289 -9.92 -7.07 -13.41
C GLU A 289 -9.15 -6.47 -14.59
N ARG A 290 -8.97 -7.26 -15.65
CA ARG A 290 -8.35 -6.81 -16.89
C ARG A 290 -9.40 -6.25 -17.83
N VAL A 291 -9.11 -5.09 -18.38
CA VAL A 291 -9.98 -4.36 -19.30
C VAL A 291 -9.20 -3.89 -20.51
N GLU A 292 -9.87 -3.71 -21.62
CA GLU A 292 -9.31 -3.03 -22.79
C GLU A 292 -9.83 -1.61 -22.82
N VAL A 293 -8.92 -0.67 -22.93
CA VAL A 293 -9.21 0.76 -22.86
C VAL A 293 -8.59 1.51 -24.03
N ILE A 294 -9.23 2.58 -24.43
CA ILE A 294 -8.72 3.54 -25.39
C ILE A 294 -8.32 4.82 -24.68
N LEU A 295 -7.20 5.44 -25.05
CA LEU A 295 -6.84 6.75 -24.54
C LEU A 295 -7.75 7.82 -25.16
N ASP A 296 -8.73 8.29 -24.39
CA ASP A 296 -9.70 9.28 -24.85
C ASP A 296 -9.12 10.69 -24.88
N ARG A 297 -8.52 11.13 -23.77
CA ARG A 297 -7.94 12.47 -23.68
C ARG A 297 -6.92 12.61 -22.56
N ILE A 298 -6.11 13.66 -22.67
CA ILE A 298 -5.11 14.06 -21.69
C ILE A 298 -5.52 15.39 -21.06
N ASP A 299 -5.83 15.35 -19.75
CA ASP A 299 -6.07 16.57 -18.98
C ASP A 299 -4.72 17.14 -18.51
N ARG A 300 -4.27 18.17 -19.23
CA ARG A 300 -2.99 18.83 -18.93
C ARG A 300 -3.03 19.69 -17.68
N GLN A 301 -4.23 20.15 -17.26
CA GLN A 301 -4.36 20.99 -16.06
C GLN A 301 -4.30 20.14 -14.79
N GLN A 302 -4.95 18.99 -14.81
CA GLN A 302 -4.94 18.05 -13.68
C GLN A 302 -3.82 17.02 -13.77
N MET A 303 -2.98 17.04 -14.80
CA MET A 303 -1.93 16.07 -15.04
C MET A 303 -2.45 14.64 -15.02
N ARG A 304 -3.57 14.38 -15.74
CA ARG A 304 -4.25 13.08 -15.72
C ARG A 304 -4.58 12.57 -17.11
N LEU A 305 -4.42 11.25 -17.27
CA LEU A 305 -4.87 10.53 -18.45
C LEU A 305 -6.30 10.05 -18.22
N GLN A 306 -7.16 10.25 -19.20
CA GLN A 306 -8.51 9.71 -19.22
C GLN A 306 -8.63 8.65 -20.30
N PHE A 307 -9.13 7.51 -19.88
CA PHE A 307 -9.39 6.37 -20.73
C PHE A 307 -10.90 6.14 -20.87
N ALA A 308 -11.32 5.52 -21.95
CA ALA A 308 -12.65 4.98 -22.13
C ALA A 308 -12.55 3.47 -22.35
N LEU A 309 -13.60 2.72 -21.98
CA LEU A 309 -13.66 1.29 -22.29
C LEU A 309 -13.90 1.08 -23.79
N LEU A 310 -13.22 0.09 -24.37
CA LEU A 310 -13.52 -0.36 -25.71
C LEU A 310 -14.89 -1.05 -25.76
N PRO A 311 -15.76 -0.69 -26.74
CA PRO A 311 -17.03 -1.36 -26.90
C PRO A 311 -16.84 -2.86 -27.20
N GLY A 312 -17.42 -3.72 -26.38
CA GLY A 312 -17.32 -5.18 -26.54
C GLY A 312 -16.38 -5.90 -25.58
N THR A 313 -15.63 -5.19 -24.79
CA THR A 313 -14.76 -5.73 -23.73
C THR A 313 -15.50 -5.90 -22.41
N GLU A 314 -16.82 -5.85 -22.41
CA GLU A 314 -17.57 -6.27 -21.22
C GLU A 314 -17.22 -7.73 -20.94
N PRO A 315 -16.54 -8.05 -19.82
CA PRO A 315 -16.26 -9.43 -19.49
C PRO A 315 -17.60 -10.16 -19.42
N ARG A 316 -17.76 -11.16 -20.25
CA ARG A 316 -18.96 -12.02 -20.24
C ARG A 316 -19.09 -12.51 -18.82
N GLY A 317 -20.13 -12.04 -18.13
CA GLY A 317 -20.41 -12.39 -16.76
C GLY A 317 -20.24 -13.87 -16.59
N SER A 318 -19.35 -14.31 -15.74
CA SER A 318 -19.34 -15.66 -15.22
C SER A 318 -20.62 -15.79 -14.40
N SER A 319 -21.71 -16.13 -15.07
CA SER A 319 -22.94 -16.60 -14.44
C SER A 319 -22.62 -17.93 -13.78
N GLY A 320 -21.89 -17.87 -12.70
CA GLY A 320 -21.71 -18.96 -11.74
C GLY A 320 -22.99 -19.15 -10.91
N ARG A 321 -24.14 -19.19 -11.55
CA ARG A 321 -25.28 -19.91 -11.05
C ARG A 321 -25.14 -21.34 -11.58
N GLY A 322 -24.51 -22.18 -10.76
CA GLY A 322 -24.68 -23.61 -10.90
C GLY A 322 -26.18 -23.89 -10.96
N GLU A 323 -26.70 -24.16 -12.15
CA GLU A 323 -28.01 -24.83 -12.28
C GLU A 323 -27.96 -26.06 -11.38
N PRO A 324 -28.95 -26.24 -10.49
CA PRO A 324 -29.05 -27.47 -9.74
C PRO A 324 -29.25 -28.60 -10.80
N ALA A 325 -28.27 -29.50 -10.89
CA ALA A 325 -28.30 -30.66 -11.74
C ALA A 325 -29.65 -31.37 -11.56
N LYS A 326 -30.51 -31.32 -12.57
CA LYS A 326 -31.75 -32.13 -12.61
C LYS A 326 -31.35 -33.60 -12.42
N PRO A 327 -31.99 -34.32 -11.49
CA PRO A 327 -31.67 -35.75 -11.28
C PRO A 327 -31.94 -36.49 -12.58
N LYS A 328 -30.90 -37.11 -13.15
CA LYS A 328 -31.02 -38.02 -14.29
C LYS A 328 -31.95 -39.15 -13.88
N LYS A 329 -33.14 -39.22 -14.49
CA LYS A 329 -34.05 -40.39 -14.40
C LYS A 329 -33.25 -41.62 -14.80
N ALA A 330 -33.14 -42.57 -13.88
CA ALA A 330 -32.57 -43.87 -14.12
C ALA A 330 -33.35 -44.54 -15.27
N LYS A 331 -32.66 -44.91 -16.35
CA LYS A 331 -33.21 -45.75 -17.39
C LYS A 331 -33.45 -47.15 -16.82
N GLU A 332 -34.68 -47.50 -16.67
CA GLU A 332 -35.17 -48.81 -16.34
C GLU A 332 -34.74 -49.78 -17.43
N THR A 333 -33.73 -50.59 -17.19
CA THR A 333 -33.30 -51.68 -18.05
C THR A 333 -34.29 -52.81 -17.91
N LYS A 334 -35.18 -52.99 -18.91
CA LYS A 334 -36.05 -54.16 -19.09
C LYS A 334 -35.17 -55.41 -19.13
N ARG A 335 -35.22 -56.22 -18.08
CA ARG A 335 -34.74 -57.60 -18.06
C ARG A 335 -35.60 -58.42 -19.00
N GLN A 336 -35.02 -58.99 -20.04
CA GLN A 336 -35.61 -60.06 -20.83
C GLN A 336 -35.54 -61.38 -20.05
N PRO A 337 -36.58 -62.26 -20.11
CA PRO A 337 -36.57 -63.53 -19.43
C PRO A 337 -35.76 -64.54 -20.21
N THR A 338 -34.74 -65.12 -19.67
CA THR A 338 -34.02 -66.28 -20.23
C THR A 338 -34.81 -67.54 -19.99
N LYS A 339 -35.05 -68.23 -21.10
CA LYS A 339 -35.67 -69.56 -21.20
C LYS A 339 -34.92 -70.59 -20.34
N LYS A 340 -35.66 -71.32 -19.56
CA LYS A 340 -35.27 -72.61 -18.96
C LYS A 340 -34.94 -73.59 -20.09
N ASP A 341 -33.80 -74.19 -20.02
CA ASP A 341 -33.56 -75.48 -20.69
C ASP A 341 -33.30 -76.55 -19.61
N SER A 342 -34.19 -77.44 -19.67
CA SER A 342 -34.22 -78.73 -18.96
C SER A 342 -33.28 -79.70 -19.66
N ARG A 343 -32.39 -80.39 -18.92
CA ARG A 343 -32.02 -81.80 -19.18
C ARG A 343 -31.02 -82.28 -18.12
N ARG A 344 -31.52 -83.17 -17.37
CA ARG A 344 -31.23 -84.62 -17.31
C ARG A 344 -29.99 -85.03 -16.51
N ARG A 345 -30.32 -85.72 -15.40
CA ARG A 345 -29.98 -87.11 -15.05
C ARG A 345 -28.47 -87.47 -14.98
N GLY A 346 -28.13 -88.01 -13.89
CA GLY A 346 -27.50 -89.31 -13.85
C GLY A 346 -26.38 -89.50 -12.88
N ARG A 347 -26.71 -90.28 -11.87
CA ARG A 347 -25.94 -91.07 -10.93
C ARG A 347 -25.36 -90.44 -9.70
#